data_4269c80604130909be4683b5c7ac3779
#
_entry.id   4269c80604130909be4683b5c7ac3779
#
_cell.length_a   1.000
_cell.length_b   1.000
_cell.length_c   1.000
_cell.angle_alpha   90.00
_cell.angle_beta   90.00
_cell.angle_gamma   90.00
#
_symmetry.space_group_name_H-M   'P 1'
#
loop_
_entity.id
_entity.type
_entity.pdbx_description
1 polymer ?
#
loop_
_entity_poly.entity_id
_entity_poly.type
_entity_poly.pdbx_seq_one_letter_code
_entity_poly.pdbx_strand_id
1 'polypeptide(L)'
;MQVSQQYHAAQRAFQDQFDTRRLADRLAESTSDVIGESFKRFIEERDMFFIATSDAEGWPECSYKGGEPGFVRVVDQHTVAFPVYNGNGMFLTAGNLAVNPRVGLLFIDFEIGTRLRMSGHASVDPNDPLKSAYSRAQFVVRVRAREVFANCRRYVHHYSLVERSRFVPKGDVDPPVPDWKLDEWFAGTLPHDDPALDPDHPSAPSIPVF
;
A
#
# COMPACT_ATOMS: atom_id res chain seq x y z
N MET A 1 11.25 -11.68 25.05
CA MET A 1 10.13 -10.89 24.52
C MET A 1 10.44 -9.44 24.82
N GLN A 2 10.88 -8.68 23.84
CA GLN A 2 11.09 -7.26 23.99
C GLN A 2 9.72 -6.59 23.79
N VAL A 3 9.11 -6.09 24.86
CA VAL A 3 7.89 -5.29 24.76
C VAL A 3 8.29 -4.02 24.02
N SER A 4 7.90 -3.90 22.77
CA SER A 4 8.12 -2.67 22.01
C SER A 4 7.37 -1.55 22.73
N GLN A 5 8.05 -0.45 23.02
CA GLN A 5 7.44 0.72 23.62
C GLN A 5 6.46 1.31 22.59
N GLN A 6 5.19 0.90 22.69
CA GLN A 6 4.17 1.21 21.67
C GLN A 6 3.66 2.66 21.79
N TYR A 7 3.70 3.26 22.98
CA TYR A 7 3.13 4.58 23.25
C TYR A 7 4.17 5.55 23.74
N HIS A 8 4.35 6.65 23.02
CA HIS A 8 5.21 7.76 23.47
C HIS A 8 4.49 8.67 24.49
N ALA A 9 5.23 9.56 25.14
CA ALA A 9 4.73 10.38 26.26
C ALA A 9 3.47 11.17 25.92
N ALA A 10 3.36 11.77 24.73
CA ALA A 10 2.18 12.53 24.36
C ALA A 10 0.94 11.64 24.20
N GLN A 11 1.09 10.41 23.63
CA GLN A 11 -0.01 9.44 23.58
C GLN A 11 -0.45 9.02 24.97
N ARG A 12 0.50 8.81 25.89
CA ARG A 12 0.21 8.49 27.29
C ARG A 12 -0.54 9.62 28.00
N ALA A 13 -0.19 10.87 27.75
CA ALA A 13 -0.90 12.02 28.32
C ALA A 13 -2.38 12.04 27.90
N PHE A 14 -2.69 11.77 26.62
CA PHE A 14 -4.09 11.66 26.17
C PHE A 14 -4.80 10.46 26.79
N GLN A 15 -4.12 9.31 26.91
CA GLN A 15 -4.70 8.13 27.57
C GLN A 15 -5.05 8.40 29.03
N ASP A 16 -4.24 9.16 29.76
CA ASP A 16 -4.50 9.57 31.13
C ASP A 16 -5.66 10.56 31.22
N GLN A 17 -5.66 11.56 30.35
CA GLN A 17 -6.74 12.56 30.29
C GLN A 17 -8.12 11.92 30.07
N PHE A 18 -8.21 10.85 29.29
CA PHE A 18 -9.47 10.16 28.98
C PHE A 18 -9.66 8.83 29.73
N ASP A 19 -8.83 8.53 30.75
CA ASP A 19 -8.84 7.29 31.55
C ASP A 19 -8.82 6.01 30.71
N THR A 20 -8.04 5.99 29.62
CA THR A 20 -7.95 4.86 28.70
C THR A 20 -6.63 4.09 28.76
N ARG A 21 -5.71 4.46 29.67
CA ARG A 21 -4.37 3.84 29.76
C ARG A 21 -4.45 2.32 29.92
N ARG A 22 -5.27 1.83 30.84
CA ARG A 22 -5.46 0.38 31.08
C ARG A 22 -6.00 -0.36 29.86
N LEU A 23 -6.93 0.28 29.14
CA LEU A 23 -7.45 -0.27 27.88
C LEU A 23 -6.36 -0.30 26.80
N ALA A 24 -5.59 0.78 26.67
CA ALA A 24 -4.48 0.86 25.70
C ALA A 24 -3.42 -0.21 25.99
N ASP A 25 -3.05 -0.41 27.27
CA ASP A 25 -2.10 -1.45 27.65
C ASP A 25 -2.60 -2.86 27.29
N ARG A 26 -3.86 -3.15 27.52
CA ARG A 26 -4.48 -4.42 27.13
C ARG A 26 -4.48 -4.62 25.61
N LEU A 27 -4.78 -3.57 24.85
CA LEU A 27 -4.74 -3.64 23.36
C LEU A 27 -3.32 -3.82 22.85
N ALA A 28 -2.34 -3.24 23.54
CA ALA A 28 -0.93 -3.40 23.19
C ALA A 28 -0.46 -4.86 23.23
N GLU A 29 -1.02 -5.70 24.11
CA GLU A 29 -0.71 -7.11 24.18
C GLU A 29 -1.07 -7.90 22.90
N SER A 30 -2.00 -7.37 22.08
CA SER A 30 -2.40 -7.97 20.80
C SER A 30 -1.53 -7.54 19.61
N THR A 31 -0.56 -6.64 19.83
CA THR A 31 0.34 -6.16 18.80
C THR A 31 1.59 -7.03 18.72
N SER A 32 2.01 -7.38 17.52
CA SER A 32 3.17 -8.23 17.27
C SER A 32 3.88 -7.77 16.00
N ASP A 33 5.14 -8.12 15.83
CA ASP A 33 5.86 -8.03 14.56
C ASP A 33 5.69 -9.30 13.69
N VAL A 34 4.96 -10.29 14.21
CA VAL A 34 4.67 -11.56 13.53
C VAL A 34 3.33 -11.46 12.80
N ILE A 35 3.36 -11.72 11.51
CA ILE A 35 2.19 -11.84 10.63
C ILE A 35 1.69 -13.30 10.72
N GLY A 36 0.75 -13.55 11.62
CA GLY A 36 0.13 -14.88 11.75
C GLY A 36 -0.76 -15.25 10.57
N GLU A 37 -1.14 -16.52 10.44
CA GLU A 37 -1.89 -17.06 9.31
C GLU A 37 -3.22 -16.32 9.02
N SER A 38 -3.92 -15.85 10.05
CA SER A 38 -5.15 -15.06 9.87
C SER A 38 -4.88 -13.69 9.24
N PHE A 39 -3.81 -13.01 9.66
CA PHE A 39 -3.40 -11.75 9.07
C PHE A 39 -2.84 -11.92 7.66
N LYS A 40 -2.06 -12.99 7.44
CA LYS A 40 -1.58 -13.34 6.09
C LYS A 40 -2.74 -13.49 5.13
N ARG A 41 -3.72 -14.32 5.45
CA ARG A 41 -4.91 -14.52 4.61
C ARG A 41 -5.63 -13.19 4.37
N PHE A 42 -5.87 -12.42 5.44
CA PHE A 42 -6.52 -11.12 5.32
C PHE A 42 -5.77 -10.17 4.38
N ILE A 43 -4.44 -10.08 4.47
CA ILE A 43 -3.61 -9.23 3.60
C ILE A 43 -3.67 -9.70 2.14
N GLU A 44 -3.48 -10.99 1.90
CA GLU A 44 -3.39 -11.56 0.55
C GLU A 44 -4.73 -11.58 -0.19
N GLU A 45 -5.84 -11.56 0.53
CA GLU A 45 -7.18 -11.42 -0.07
C GLU A 45 -7.54 -9.98 -0.46
N ARG A 46 -6.78 -8.97 -0.02
CA ARG A 46 -7.08 -7.57 -0.38
C ARG A 46 -6.64 -7.25 -1.80
N ASP A 47 -7.46 -6.45 -2.47
CA ASP A 47 -7.20 -5.89 -3.80
C ASP A 47 -6.71 -4.44 -3.72
N MET A 48 -6.63 -3.87 -2.51
CA MET A 48 -6.11 -2.54 -2.27
C MET A 48 -5.61 -2.35 -0.84
N PHE A 49 -4.75 -1.36 -0.64
CA PHE A 49 -4.39 -0.84 0.67
C PHE A 49 -3.96 0.63 0.56
N PHE A 50 -3.92 1.32 1.69
CA PHE A 50 -3.32 2.64 1.79
C PHE A 50 -1.92 2.53 2.39
N ILE A 51 -0.97 3.28 1.82
CA ILE A 51 0.39 3.41 2.32
C ILE A 51 0.66 4.86 2.71
N ALA A 52 1.19 5.06 3.90
CA ALA A 52 1.68 6.34 4.39
C ALA A 52 3.20 6.30 4.45
N THR A 53 3.83 7.31 3.85
CA THR A 53 5.29 7.54 3.88
C THR A 53 5.56 8.98 4.31
N SER A 54 6.83 9.33 4.52
CA SER A 54 7.23 10.71 4.70
C SER A 54 8.60 10.95 4.07
N ASP A 55 8.82 12.17 3.63
CA ASP A 55 10.12 12.60 3.13
C ASP A 55 11.18 12.73 4.25
N ALA A 56 12.36 13.23 3.89
CA ALA A 56 13.48 13.44 4.82
C ALA A 56 13.16 14.48 5.92
N GLU A 57 12.25 15.41 5.65
CA GLU A 57 11.84 16.49 6.57
C GLU A 57 10.64 16.08 7.42
N GLY A 58 10.02 14.93 7.13
CA GLY A 58 8.88 14.39 7.86
C GLY A 58 7.53 14.77 7.27
N TRP A 59 7.46 15.41 6.09
CA TRP A 59 6.19 15.68 5.43
C TRP A 59 5.52 14.38 4.99
N PRO A 60 4.26 14.14 5.39
CA PRO A 60 3.59 12.89 5.08
C PRO A 60 3.03 12.87 3.66
N GLU A 61 3.03 11.68 3.08
CA GLU A 61 2.33 11.34 1.83
C GLU A 61 1.48 10.10 2.09
N CYS A 62 0.28 10.06 1.52
CA CYS A 62 -0.63 8.92 1.61
C CYS A 62 -1.08 8.53 0.21
N SER A 63 -0.80 7.30 -0.19
CA SER A 63 -1.16 6.74 -1.50
C SER A 63 -2.10 5.55 -1.37
N TYR A 64 -2.99 5.42 -2.36
CA TYR A 64 -3.73 4.20 -2.65
C TYR A 64 -2.85 3.26 -3.48
N LYS A 65 -2.84 1.98 -3.15
CA LYS A 65 -2.21 0.92 -3.96
C LYS A 65 -3.27 -0.14 -4.24
N GLY A 66 -3.49 -0.43 -5.52
CA GLY A 66 -4.46 -1.42 -5.96
C GLY A 66 -3.83 -2.50 -6.83
N GLY A 67 -4.44 -3.67 -6.83
CA GLY A 67 -4.03 -4.83 -7.61
C GLY A 67 -5.10 -5.93 -7.60
N GLU A 68 -4.83 -7.06 -8.23
CA GLU A 68 -5.66 -8.25 -8.03
C GLU A 68 -5.37 -8.86 -6.65
N PRO A 69 -6.33 -9.55 -6.01
CA PRO A 69 -6.05 -10.30 -4.77
C PRO A 69 -4.77 -11.14 -4.91
N GLY A 70 -3.91 -11.08 -3.91
CA GLY A 70 -2.58 -11.69 -3.94
C GLY A 70 -1.48 -10.79 -4.52
N PHE A 71 -1.78 -9.54 -4.91
CA PHE A 71 -0.73 -8.59 -5.30
C PHE A 71 0.14 -8.18 -4.10
N VAL A 72 -0.41 -8.16 -2.89
CA VAL A 72 0.39 -8.11 -1.67
C VAL A 72 0.63 -9.53 -1.19
N ARG A 73 1.89 -9.90 -1.00
CA ARG A 73 2.30 -11.24 -0.55
C ARG A 73 3.00 -11.15 0.80
N VAL A 74 2.66 -12.07 1.68
CA VAL A 74 3.40 -12.30 2.92
C VAL A 74 4.52 -13.28 2.59
N VAL A 75 5.74 -12.77 2.44
CA VAL A 75 6.90 -13.56 2.00
C VAL A 75 7.58 -14.33 3.12
N ASP A 76 7.42 -13.86 4.35
CA ASP A 76 7.79 -14.56 5.59
C ASP A 76 6.96 -14.03 6.76
N GLN A 77 7.18 -14.55 7.97
CA GLN A 77 6.43 -14.17 9.17
C GLN A 77 6.52 -12.69 9.57
N HIS A 78 7.42 -11.92 8.96
CA HIS A 78 7.67 -10.53 9.32
C HIS A 78 7.61 -9.59 8.11
N THR A 79 7.45 -10.10 6.89
CA THR A 79 7.66 -9.31 5.69
C THR A 79 6.51 -9.46 4.71
N VAL A 80 5.97 -8.33 4.27
CA VAL A 80 5.09 -8.26 3.10
C VAL A 80 5.86 -7.68 1.90
N ALA A 81 5.45 -8.05 0.69
CA ALA A 81 5.96 -7.50 -0.55
C ALA A 81 4.81 -7.14 -1.49
N PHE A 82 4.96 -6.08 -2.26
CA PHE A 82 4.00 -5.66 -3.26
C PHE A 82 4.68 -5.00 -4.47
N PRO A 83 4.08 -5.11 -5.66
CA PRO A 83 4.61 -4.51 -6.87
C PRO A 83 4.34 -3.01 -6.92
N VAL A 84 5.19 -2.28 -7.63
CA VAL A 84 4.91 -0.94 -8.12
C VAL A 84 4.72 -1.01 -9.62
N TYR A 85 3.56 -0.59 -10.08
CA TYR A 85 3.18 -0.56 -11.49
C TYR A 85 3.47 0.80 -12.14
N ASN A 86 3.43 0.86 -13.46
CA ASN A 86 3.48 2.12 -14.19
C ASN A 86 2.35 3.05 -13.71
N GLY A 87 2.70 4.27 -13.35
CA GLY A 87 1.79 5.29 -12.81
C GLY A 87 2.03 6.64 -13.47
N ASN A 88 1.96 7.70 -12.66
CA ASN A 88 2.14 9.09 -13.12
C ASN A 88 3.61 9.55 -13.19
N GLY A 89 4.58 8.69 -12.93
CA GLY A 89 6.01 9.01 -13.00
C GLY A 89 6.57 9.83 -11.81
N MET A 90 5.73 10.29 -10.89
CA MET A 90 6.18 11.13 -9.77
C MET A 90 7.00 10.37 -8.71
N PHE A 91 6.83 9.08 -8.58
CA PHE A 91 7.53 8.19 -7.63
C PHE A 91 7.59 8.69 -6.18
N LEU A 92 6.57 9.46 -5.73
CA LEU A 92 6.56 10.05 -4.38
C LEU A 92 6.78 9.01 -3.29
N THR A 93 6.01 7.91 -3.32
CA THR A 93 6.16 6.82 -2.35
C THR A 93 7.58 6.23 -2.38
N ALA A 94 8.10 5.89 -3.57
CA ALA A 94 9.42 5.26 -3.70
C ALA A 94 10.56 6.20 -3.31
N GLY A 95 10.47 7.47 -3.70
CA GLY A 95 11.42 8.51 -3.33
C GLY A 95 11.46 8.73 -1.81
N ASN A 96 10.29 8.80 -1.17
CA ASN A 96 10.21 8.90 0.29
C ASN A 96 10.86 7.69 0.97
N LEU A 97 10.56 6.47 0.53
CA LEU A 97 11.11 5.25 1.10
C LEU A 97 12.63 5.15 0.95
N ALA A 98 13.20 5.75 -0.09
CA ALA A 98 14.65 5.78 -0.30
C ALA A 98 15.39 6.63 0.74
N VAL A 99 14.76 7.67 1.29
CA VAL A 99 15.35 8.59 2.27
C VAL A 99 14.82 8.36 3.69
N ASN A 100 13.60 7.86 3.82
CA ASN A 100 12.97 7.54 5.09
C ASN A 100 12.21 6.20 4.97
N PRO A 101 12.80 5.09 5.40
CA PRO A 101 12.22 3.77 5.22
C PRO A 101 11.03 3.47 6.13
N ARG A 102 10.64 4.38 7.02
CA ARG A 102 9.50 4.16 7.92
C ARG A 102 8.19 4.30 7.15
N VAL A 103 7.30 3.32 7.35
CA VAL A 103 6.06 3.22 6.58
C VAL A 103 4.91 2.73 7.44
N GLY A 104 3.71 3.21 7.11
CA GLY A 104 2.45 2.69 7.64
C GLY A 104 1.58 2.13 6.52
N LEU A 105 1.03 0.92 6.73
CA LEU A 105 0.10 0.27 5.82
C LEU A 105 -1.25 0.12 6.51
N LEU A 106 -2.32 0.37 5.77
CA LEU A 106 -3.69 0.19 6.22
C LEU A 106 -4.46 -0.65 5.21
N PHE A 107 -4.74 -1.89 5.57
CA PHE A 107 -5.60 -2.80 4.83
C PHE A 107 -7.01 -2.71 5.35
N ILE A 108 -7.99 -2.60 4.46
CA ILE A 108 -9.42 -2.51 4.82
C ILE A 108 -10.21 -3.48 3.96
N ASP A 109 -11.08 -4.23 4.62
CA ASP A 109 -12.19 -4.90 3.98
C ASP A 109 -13.44 -4.04 4.22
N PHE A 110 -13.89 -3.37 3.17
CA PHE A 110 -15.03 -2.47 3.28
C PHE A 110 -16.38 -3.21 3.33
N GLU A 111 -16.45 -4.46 2.88
CA GLU A 111 -17.70 -5.24 2.92
C GLU A 111 -18.05 -5.68 4.33
N ILE A 112 -17.03 -6.05 5.13
CA ILE A 112 -17.22 -6.48 6.52
C ILE A 112 -16.73 -5.47 7.56
N GLY A 113 -16.16 -4.35 7.11
CA GLY A 113 -15.65 -3.28 7.97
C GLY A 113 -14.37 -3.62 8.74
N THR A 114 -13.70 -4.73 8.44
CA THR A 114 -12.47 -5.14 9.12
C THR A 114 -11.26 -4.39 8.58
N ARG A 115 -10.35 -3.98 9.46
CA ARG A 115 -9.10 -3.33 9.08
C ARG A 115 -7.92 -3.83 9.87
N LEU A 116 -6.78 -3.91 9.19
CA LEU A 116 -5.49 -4.28 9.74
C LEU A 116 -4.51 -3.13 9.53
N ARG A 117 -3.76 -2.79 10.56
CA ARG A 117 -2.65 -1.82 10.49
C ARG A 117 -1.33 -2.55 10.62
N MET A 118 -0.37 -2.09 9.83
CA MET A 118 1.01 -2.54 9.92
C MET A 118 1.91 -1.31 9.83
N SER A 119 2.89 -1.20 10.70
CA SER A 119 3.99 -0.26 10.52
C SER A 119 5.31 -1.02 10.43
N GLY A 120 6.29 -0.43 9.74
CA GLY A 120 7.55 -1.13 9.54
C GLY A 120 8.60 -0.31 8.82
N HIS A 121 9.60 -1.03 8.32
CA HIS A 121 10.67 -0.48 7.50
C HIS A 121 10.59 -1.07 6.10
N ALA A 122 10.50 -0.19 5.11
CA ALA A 122 10.45 -0.58 3.71
C ALA A 122 11.83 -0.56 3.04
N SER A 123 11.97 -1.40 2.03
CA SER A 123 13.07 -1.35 1.06
C SER A 123 12.50 -1.38 -0.36
N VAL A 124 13.15 -0.68 -1.27
CA VAL A 124 12.82 -0.63 -2.69
C VAL A 124 13.96 -1.26 -3.46
N ASP A 125 13.69 -2.30 -4.23
CA ASP A 125 14.69 -2.97 -5.06
C ASP A 125 14.16 -3.17 -6.49
N PRO A 126 14.72 -2.46 -7.48
CA PRO A 126 14.38 -2.66 -8.89
C PRO A 126 14.69 -4.06 -9.41
N ASN A 127 15.61 -4.77 -8.77
CA ASN A 127 16.08 -6.10 -9.16
C ASN A 127 15.56 -7.21 -8.23
N ASP A 128 14.56 -6.93 -7.39
CA ASP A 128 13.99 -7.93 -6.49
C ASP A 128 13.55 -9.18 -7.27
N PRO A 129 13.98 -10.39 -6.87
CA PRO A 129 13.60 -11.63 -7.56
C PRO A 129 12.09 -11.85 -7.66
N LEU A 130 11.33 -11.34 -6.68
CA LEU A 130 9.88 -11.45 -6.66
C LEU A 130 9.20 -10.66 -7.79
N LYS A 131 9.92 -9.71 -8.43
CA LYS A 131 9.42 -8.95 -9.57
C LYS A 131 8.90 -9.84 -10.69
N SER A 132 9.58 -10.96 -10.96
CA SER A 132 9.17 -11.92 -12.00
C SER A 132 7.80 -12.57 -11.75
N ALA A 133 7.33 -12.54 -10.52
CA ALA A 133 6.03 -13.08 -10.12
C ALA A 133 4.86 -12.08 -10.25
N TYR A 134 5.16 -10.84 -10.67
CA TYR A 134 4.19 -9.78 -10.90
C TYR A 134 4.25 -9.30 -12.34
N SER A 135 3.21 -9.57 -13.10
CA SER A 135 3.09 -9.03 -14.46
C SER A 135 3.18 -7.51 -14.44
N ARG A 136 3.97 -6.92 -15.32
CA ARG A 136 4.12 -5.47 -15.54
C ARG A 136 4.62 -4.66 -14.32
N ALA A 137 5.19 -5.29 -13.30
CA ALA A 137 5.80 -4.57 -12.20
C ALA A 137 7.08 -3.86 -12.65
N GLN A 138 7.22 -2.59 -12.31
CA GLN A 138 8.47 -1.85 -12.50
C GLN A 138 9.52 -2.30 -11.46
N PHE A 139 9.10 -2.45 -10.22
CA PHE A 139 9.90 -2.95 -9.11
C PHE A 139 9.03 -3.46 -7.98
N VAL A 140 9.67 -3.95 -6.92
CA VAL A 140 9.01 -4.47 -5.72
C VAL A 140 9.41 -3.65 -4.51
N VAL A 141 8.44 -3.41 -3.63
CA VAL A 141 8.67 -2.88 -2.30
C VAL A 141 8.47 -4.01 -1.29
N ARG A 142 9.44 -4.18 -0.38
CA ARG A 142 9.31 -5.06 0.77
C ARG A 142 9.14 -4.23 2.03
N VAL A 143 8.27 -4.66 2.93
CA VAL A 143 8.05 -4.00 4.23
C VAL A 143 8.23 -5.05 5.32
N ARG A 144 9.28 -4.87 6.14
CA ARG A 144 9.48 -5.64 7.36
C ARG A 144 8.66 -5.02 8.48
N ALA A 145 7.77 -5.80 9.06
CA ALA A 145 6.90 -5.38 10.15
C ALA A 145 7.71 -4.98 11.39
N ARG A 146 7.40 -3.85 11.96
CA ARG A 146 7.69 -3.48 13.34
C ARG A 146 6.53 -3.87 14.24
N GLU A 147 5.32 -3.66 13.73
CA GLU A 147 4.08 -4.00 14.43
C GLU A 147 2.94 -4.24 13.44
N VAL A 148 2.10 -5.20 13.75
CA VAL A 148 0.87 -5.51 13.04
C VAL A 148 -0.23 -5.80 14.06
N PHE A 149 -1.43 -5.22 13.84
CA PHE A 149 -2.58 -5.40 14.72
C PHE A 149 -3.90 -5.06 14.02
N ALA A 150 -4.96 -5.72 14.46
CA ALA A 150 -6.31 -5.42 14.00
C ALA A 150 -6.89 -4.20 14.74
N ASN A 151 -7.70 -3.40 14.04
CA ASN A 151 -8.43 -2.30 14.63
C ASN A 151 -9.94 -2.57 14.71
N CYS A 152 -10.62 -1.87 15.63
CA CYS A 152 -12.05 -1.88 15.77
C CYS A 152 -12.76 -1.49 14.46
N ARG A 153 -13.89 -2.15 14.18
CA ARG A 153 -14.73 -1.92 12.99
C ARG A 153 -15.54 -0.62 13.06
N ARG A 154 -15.61 0.04 14.22
CA ARG A 154 -16.39 1.27 14.38
C ARG A 154 -15.96 2.33 13.38
N TYR A 155 -16.96 3.02 12.82
CA TYR A 155 -16.78 4.12 11.86
C TYR A 155 -16.22 3.71 10.49
N VAL A 156 -16.08 2.41 10.18
CA VAL A 156 -15.78 1.94 8.83
C VAL A 156 -17.11 1.77 8.11
N HIS A 157 -17.32 2.57 7.05
CA HIS A 157 -18.52 2.44 6.22
C HIS A 157 -18.46 1.18 5.37
N HIS A 158 -19.64 0.63 5.06
CA HIS A 158 -19.75 -0.54 4.19
C HIS A 158 -19.82 -0.10 2.73
N TYR A 159 -18.94 -0.65 1.91
CA TYR A 159 -18.93 -0.49 0.47
C TYR A 159 -18.87 -1.84 -0.21
N SER A 160 -19.50 -1.96 -1.36
CA SER A 160 -19.32 -3.10 -2.25
C SER A 160 -18.49 -2.70 -3.45
N LEU A 161 -17.60 -3.59 -3.86
CA LEU A 161 -16.82 -3.40 -5.08
C LEU A 161 -17.75 -3.53 -6.29
N VAL A 162 -17.94 -2.45 -7.05
CA VAL A 162 -18.74 -2.46 -8.28
C VAL A 162 -17.92 -3.08 -9.42
N GLU A 163 -16.70 -2.58 -9.61
CA GLU A 163 -15.76 -3.11 -10.60
C GLU A 163 -14.31 -2.83 -10.19
N ARG A 164 -13.38 -3.68 -10.66
CA ARG A 164 -11.95 -3.42 -10.52
C ARG A 164 -11.46 -2.49 -11.61
N SER A 165 -10.46 -1.68 -11.26
CA SER A 165 -9.83 -0.82 -12.25
C SER A 165 -9.28 -1.64 -13.41
N ARG A 166 -9.62 -1.24 -14.64
CA ARG A 166 -9.09 -1.81 -15.88
C ARG A 166 -7.57 -1.61 -16.06
N PHE A 167 -6.98 -0.68 -15.28
CA PHE A 167 -5.54 -0.43 -15.28
C PHE A 167 -4.75 -1.38 -14.38
N VAL A 168 -5.42 -2.24 -13.61
CA VAL A 168 -4.76 -3.29 -12.84
C VAL A 168 -4.26 -4.35 -13.81
N PRO A 169 -2.94 -4.67 -13.82
CA PRO A 169 -2.40 -5.72 -14.68
C PRO A 169 -3.04 -7.08 -14.39
N LYS A 170 -3.47 -7.79 -15.44
CA LYS A 170 -4.11 -9.12 -15.36
C LYS A 170 -3.42 -10.10 -16.27
N GLY A 171 -2.64 -11.01 -15.67
CA GLY A 171 -1.91 -12.02 -16.45
C GLY A 171 -1.02 -11.37 -17.51
N ASP A 172 -1.14 -11.84 -18.77
CA ASP A 172 -0.33 -11.35 -19.90
C ASP A 172 -1.00 -10.23 -20.70
N VAL A 173 -2.19 -9.76 -20.26
CA VAL A 173 -2.90 -8.68 -20.94
C VAL A 173 -2.32 -7.34 -20.51
N ASP A 174 -1.99 -6.50 -21.48
CA ASP A 174 -1.56 -5.14 -21.22
C ASP A 174 -2.73 -4.28 -20.75
N PRO A 175 -2.58 -3.55 -19.62
CA PRO A 175 -3.57 -2.59 -19.20
C PRO A 175 -3.65 -1.46 -20.25
N PRO A 176 -4.84 -0.90 -20.51
CA PRO A 176 -4.97 0.17 -21.48
C PRO A 176 -4.19 1.41 -21.03
N VAL A 177 -3.74 2.21 -22.00
CA VAL A 177 -3.15 3.52 -21.73
C VAL A 177 -4.23 4.44 -21.15
N PRO A 178 -3.98 5.13 -20.03
CA PRO A 178 -4.89 6.13 -19.51
C PRO A 178 -4.91 7.36 -20.41
N ASP A 179 -6.11 7.91 -20.65
CA ASP A 179 -6.38 9.00 -21.59
C ASP A 179 -5.56 10.28 -21.29
N TRP A 180 -5.28 10.58 -20.01
CA TRP A 180 -4.48 11.75 -19.66
C TRP A 180 -3.06 11.72 -20.25
N LYS A 181 -2.48 10.53 -20.51
CA LYS A 181 -1.17 10.41 -21.17
C LYS A 181 -1.22 10.78 -22.66
N LEU A 182 -2.40 10.73 -23.24
CA LEU A 182 -2.64 11.07 -24.64
C LEU A 182 -2.97 12.56 -24.84
N ASP A 183 -3.08 13.32 -23.75
CA ASP A 183 -3.33 14.76 -23.79
C ASP A 183 -2.12 15.49 -24.36
N GLU A 184 -2.36 16.47 -25.25
CA GLU A 184 -1.32 17.28 -25.91
C GLU A 184 -0.39 17.97 -24.91
N TRP A 185 -0.88 18.30 -23.72
CA TRP A 185 -0.09 18.90 -22.64
C TRP A 185 1.09 18.02 -22.19
N PHE A 186 1.00 16.71 -22.35
CA PHE A 186 2.05 15.75 -22.01
C PHE A 186 2.92 15.37 -23.21
N ALA A 187 2.68 15.92 -24.40
CA ALA A 187 3.46 15.58 -25.59
C ALA A 187 4.96 15.82 -25.38
N GLY A 188 5.75 14.78 -25.67
CA GLY A 188 7.21 14.82 -25.50
C GLY A 188 7.73 14.77 -24.06
N THR A 189 6.85 14.55 -23.05
CA THR A 189 7.24 14.45 -21.65
C THR A 189 7.23 13.01 -21.10
N LEU A 190 6.61 12.09 -21.83
CA LEU A 190 6.53 10.68 -21.44
C LEU A 190 7.89 9.97 -21.54
N PRO A 191 8.16 8.96 -20.72
CA PRO A 191 9.33 8.08 -20.89
C PRO A 191 9.40 7.48 -22.30
N HIS A 192 10.61 7.23 -22.80
CA HIS A 192 10.81 6.70 -24.16
C HIS A 192 10.18 5.33 -24.42
N ASP A 193 9.98 4.55 -23.37
CA ASP A 193 9.39 3.22 -23.40
C ASP A 193 7.95 3.21 -22.83
N ASP A 194 7.32 4.39 -22.69
CA ASP A 194 5.95 4.45 -22.20
C ASP A 194 4.98 3.85 -23.24
N PRO A 195 4.07 2.95 -22.81
CA PRO A 195 3.08 2.33 -23.71
C PRO A 195 2.21 3.33 -24.48
N ALA A 196 2.04 4.56 -23.98
CA ALA A 196 1.30 5.61 -24.68
C ALA A 196 1.97 6.09 -25.97
N LEU A 197 3.25 5.76 -26.18
CA LEU A 197 3.97 6.08 -27.41
C LEU A 197 3.83 4.99 -28.49
N ASP A 198 3.27 3.84 -28.15
CA ASP A 198 2.97 2.76 -29.08
C ASP A 198 1.57 2.95 -29.66
N PRO A 199 1.45 3.26 -30.99
CA PRO A 199 0.16 3.48 -31.63
C PRO A 199 -0.76 2.26 -31.65
N ASP A 200 -0.19 1.05 -31.48
CA ASP A 200 -0.92 -0.23 -31.48
C ASP A 200 -1.35 -0.62 -30.06
N HIS A 201 -0.91 0.11 -29.04
CA HIS A 201 -1.29 -0.20 -27.65
C HIS A 201 -2.75 0.24 -27.38
N PRO A 202 -3.57 -0.61 -26.72
CA PRO A 202 -4.96 -0.25 -26.47
C PRO A 202 -5.07 0.98 -25.55
N SER A 203 -5.84 1.97 -25.98
CA SER A 203 -6.19 3.14 -25.18
C SER A 203 -7.48 2.91 -24.39
N ALA A 204 -7.57 3.54 -23.23
CA ALA A 204 -8.80 3.53 -22.44
C ALA A 204 -9.80 4.55 -23.00
N PRO A 205 -11.12 4.25 -23.01
CA PRO A 205 -12.12 5.29 -23.21
C PRO A 205 -12.00 6.37 -22.13
N SER A 206 -12.22 7.63 -22.54
CA SER A 206 -12.14 8.77 -21.61
C SER A 206 -13.04 8.59 -20.41
N ILE A 207 -12.46 8.75 -19.22
CA ILE A 207 -13.21 8.89 -17.98
C ILE A 207 -13.09 10.35 -17.58
N PRO A 208 -14.19 11.07 -17.30
CA PRO A 208 -14.10 12.43 -16.79
C PRO A 208 -13.19 12.46 -15.55
N VAL A 209 -12.13 13.21 -15.59
CA VAL A 209 -11.25 13.48 -14.44
C VAL A 209 -11.82 14.72 -13.77
N PHE A 210 -12.70 14.51 -12.75
CA PHE A 210 -13.40 15.52 -11.93
C PHE A 210 -14.33 16.50 -12.67
#